data_673d879bf0ad8e1eb45e7488ab21f831
#
_entry.id   673d879bf0ad8e1eb45e7488ab21f831
#
_cell.length_a   1.000
_cell.length_b   1.000
_cell.length_c   1.000
_cell.angle_alpha   90.00
_cell.angle_beta   90.00
_cell.angle_gamma   90.00
#
_symmetry.space_group_name_H-M   'P 1'
#
loop_
_entity.id
_entity.type
_entity.pdbx_description
1 polymer ?
#
loop_
_entity_poly.entity_id
_entity_poly.type
_entity_poly.pdbx_seq_one_letter_code
_entity_poly.pdbx_strand_id
1 'polypeptide(L)'
;PWTAVIDDRLSKGQTLATFAVGNGGEDHFNRVQVPSDCINGLAVGACDSPDKPWARAPYSSIGPGRSPGVIKPDLVEFGGSLQRNFILLSPSTTPTLEGTEGTSFASPSTLRMAAGIKAHFGSSIGTLAAHALIVHTLEGSEHPSTEVGRGRLARTLHEVVACPDYTVRVVYQGEIAAKQYIRMPIPVPVEQMQGMVTIKATLVFATAVDSHHPGNY
;
A
#
# COMPACT_ATOMS: atom_id res chain seq x y z
N PRO A 1 2.42 22.57 -0.45
CA PRO A 1 3.63 22.59 -1.25
C PRO A 1 3.88 21.27 -1.95
N TRP A 2 4.96 20.50 -1.66
CA TRP A 2 5.27 19.30 -2.47
C TRP A 2 4.14 18.25 -2.48
N THR A 3 3.60 17.90 -1.33
CA THR A 3 2.52 16.91 -1.21
C THR A 3 1.31 17.28 -2.05
N ALA A 4 0.87 18.55 -2.00
CA ALA A 4 -0.29 19.01 -2.76
C ALA A 4 -0.07 18.93 -4.29
N VAL A 5 1.13 19.24 -4.76
CA VAL A 5 1.48 19.11 -6.19
C VAL A 5 1.45 17.65 -6.63
N ILE A 6 1.96 16.74 -5.79
CA ILE A 6 1.94 15.30 -6.06
C ILE A 6 0.50 14.79 -6.05
N ASP A 7 -0.28 15.14 -5.04
CA ASP A 7 -1.68 14.73 -4.93
C ASP A 7 -2.51 15.22 -6.12
N ASP A 8 -2.29 16.44 -6.58
CA ASP A 8 -2.94 16.97 -7.79
C ASP A 8 -2.59 16.11 -9.03
N ARG A 9 -1.32 15.75 -9.19
CA ARG A 9 -0.89 14.88 -10.30
C ARG A 9 -1.49 13.48 -10.23
N LEU A 10 -1.65 12.93 -9.03
CA LEU A 10 -2.21 11.60 -8.81
C LEU A 10 -3.74 11.59 -8.78
N SER A 11 -4.39 12.75 -8.67
CA SER A 11 -5.85 12.90 -8.52
C SER A 11 -6.68 12.28 -9.65
N LYS A 12 -6.07 12.11 -10.85
CA LYS A 12 -6.72 11.47 -11.99
C LYS A 12 -6.76 9.95 -11.91
N GLY A 13 -6.10 9.33 -10.93
CA GLY A 13 -6.06 7.89 -10.73
C GLY A 13 -5.36 7.09 -11.85
N GLN A 14 -4.63 7.75 -12.74
CA GLN A 14 -3.94 7.12 -13.87
C GLN A 14 -2.52 6.66 -13.53
N THR A 15 -1.97 7.17 -12.44
CA THR A 15 -0.62 6.86 -11.97
C THR A 15 -0.67 6.36 -10.54
N LEU A 16 0.05 5.29 -10.24
CA LEU A 16 0.30 4.84 -8.88
C LEU A 16 1.70 5.24 -8.48
N ALA A 17 1.82 5.87 -7.33
CA ALA A 17 3.10 6.23 -6.74
C ALA A 17 3.22 5.63 -5.33
N THR A 18 4.41 5.14 -5.01
CA THR A 18 4.75 4.67 -3.67
C THR A 18 5.79 5.59 -3.06
N PHE A 19 5.64 5.91 -1.78
CA PHE A 19 6.52 6.82 -1.07
C PHE A 19 7.03 6.15 0.21
N ALA A 20 8.33 6.15 0.38
CA ALA A 20 8.95 5.73 1.63
C ALA A 20 8.56 6.70 2.75
N VAL A 21 8.10 6.18 3.90
CA VAL A 21 7.65 7.04 5.01
C VAL A 21 8.78 7.74 5.75
N GLY A 22 10.03 7.35 5.51
CA GLY A 22 11.21 7.88 6.19
C GLY A 22 11.78 6.91 7.23
N ASN A 23 13.01 7.18 7.64
CA ASN A 23 13.79 6.31 8.54
C ASN A 23 14.04 6.94 9.91
N GLY A 24 13.22 7.89 10.33
CA GLY A 24 13.33 8.56 11.62
C GLY A 24 12.48 7.95 12.74
N GLY A 25 12.09 6.66 12.64
CA GLY A 25 11.18 6.02 13.59
C GLY A 25 11.66 5.95 15.04
N GLU A 26 12.95 6.08 15.27
CA GLU A 26 13.59 6.11 16.60
C GLU A 26 13.94 7.53 17.06
N ASP A 27 13.74 8.54 16.20
CA ASP A 27 14.05 9.94 16.49
C ASP A 27 12.92 10.64 17.27
N HIS A 28 13.22 11.82 17.82
CA HIS A 28 12.22 12.68 18.45
C HIS A 28 11.11 13.13 17.47
N PHE A 29 11.43 13.21 16.17
CA PHE A 29 10.50 13.56 15.08
C PHE A 29 10.23 12.33 14.22
N ASN A 30 9.68 11.29 14.83
CA ASN A 30 9.48 9.97 14.23
C ASN A 30 8.29 9.88 13.23
N ARG A 31 7.69 11.02 12.87
CA ARG A 31 6.52 11.10 11.97
C ARG A 31 6.87 10.80 10.53
N VAL A 32 5.85 10.27 9.80
CA VAL A 32 5.93 10.13 8.34
C VAL A 32 6.40 11.42 7.68
N GLN A 33 7.33 11.29 6.75
CA GLN A 33 8.01 12.41 6.10
C GLN A 33 7.31 12.78 4.78
N VAL A 34 7.33 14.06 4.44
CA VAL A 34 6.88 14.57 3.14
C VAL A 34 7.74 13.96 2.03
N PRO A 35 7.15 13.45 0.92
CA PRO A 35 5.75 13.56 0.51
C PRO A 35 4.87 12.33 0.85
N SER A 36 5.29 11.43 1.73
CA SER A 36 4.53 10.22 2.03
C SER A 36 3.20 10.47 2.75
N ASP A 37 2.96 11.70 3.18
CA ASP A 37 1.70 12.16 3.74
C ASP A 37 0.62 12.46 2.67
N CYS A 38 0.91 12.25 1.39
CA CYS A 38 -0.06 12.43 0.30
C CYS A 38 -1.22 11.43 0.40
N ILE A 39 -2.41 11.83 -0.10
CA ILE A 39 -3.63 11.02 0.00
C ILE A 39 -3.84 10.11 -1.21
N ASN A 40 -3.40 10.54 -2.40
CA ASN A 40 -3.58 9.80 -3.65
C ASN A 40 -2.43 8.81 -3.96
N GLY A 41 -1.43 8.70 -3.08
CA GLY A 41 -0.32 7.78 -3.20
C GLY A 41 -0.21 6.82 -2.03
N LEU A 42 0.55 5.75 -2.21
CA LEU A 42 0.83 4.75 -1.17
C LEU A 42 2.06 5.13 -0.34
N ALA A 43 1.86 5.40 0.93
CA ALA A 43 2.94 5.54 1.91
C ALA A 43 3.36 4.16 2.42
N VAL A 44 4.62 3.82 2.23
CA VAL A 44 5.16 2.50 2.54
C VAL A 44 6.15 2.60 3.69
N GLY A 45 5.80 1.97 4.81
CA GLY A 45 6.69 1.73 5.92
C GLY A 45 7.52 0.46 5.74
N ALA A 46 8.42 0.20 6.67
CA ALA A 46 9.23 -1.01 6.67
C ALA A 46 8.84 -1.95 7.81
N CYS A 47 8.77 -3.25 7.52
CA CYS A 47 8.78 -4.31 8.52
C CYS A 47 10.18 -4.95 8.62
N ASP A 48 10.45 -5.54 9.78
CA ASP A 48 11.75 -6.10 10.17
C ASP A 48 12.02 -7.50 9.62
N SER A 49 10.98 -8.19 9.15
CA SER A 49 11.07 -9.56 8.66
C SER A 49 10.15 -9.80 7.45
N PRO A 50 10.62 -10.54 6.43
CA PRO A 50 9.77 -11.00 5.34
C PRO A 50 8.88 -12.18 5.76
N ASP A 51 9.17 -12.83 6.89
CA ASP A 51 8.45 -13.99 7.42
C ASP A 51 7.66 -13.62 8.69
N LYS A 52 6.83 -14.54 9.16
CA LYS A 52 6.17 -14.43 10.48
C LYS A 52 7.06 -14.99 11.59
N PRO A 53 7.05 -14.40 12.79
CA PRO A 53 6.40 -13.11 13.09
C PRO A 53 7.14 -11.93 12.47
N TRP A 54 6.44 -10.82 12.27
CA TRP A 54 7.00 -9.56 11.79
C TRP A 54 6.43 -8.39 12.59
N ALA A 55 7.18 -7.30 12.65
CA ALA A 55 6.78 -6.05 13.29
C ALA A 55 7.28 -4.86 12.46
N ARG A 56 6.88 -3.65 12.82
CA ARG A 56 7.50 -2.45 12.26
C ARG A 56 9.01 -2.47 12.48
N ALA A 57 9.80 -2.23 11.45
CA ALA A 57 11.23 -2.01 11.61
C ALA A 57 11.46 -0.75 12.48
N PRO A 58 12.33 -0.78 13.50
CA PRO A 58 12.46 0.32 14.46
C PRO A 58 12.68 1.69 13.81
N TYR A 59 13.47 1.74 12.75
CA TYR A 59 13.77 2.96 12.01
C TYR A 59 12.57 3.50 11.21
N SER A 60 11.57 2.68 10.87
CA SER A 60 10.45 3.11 10.03
C SER A 60 9.62 4.19 10.72
N SER A 61 9.46 5.33 10.07
CA SER A 61 8.67 6.45 10.60
C SER A 61 7.22 6.07 10.85
N ILE A 62 6.59 6.74 11.81
CA ILE A 62 5.27 6.42 12.39
C ILE A 62 4.25 7.47 11.96
N GLY A 63 3.03 7.04 11.73
CA GLY A 63 1.90 7.93 11.51
C GLY A 63 1.45 8.70 12.77
N PRO A 64 0.31 9.35 12.69
CA PRO A 64 -0.58 9.44 11.55
C PRO A 64 -0.05 10.36 10.45
N GLY A 65 -0.74 10.37 9.32
CA GLY A 65 -0.52 11.36 8.26
C GLY A 65 -0.98 12.76 8.65
N ARG A 66 -1.30 13.60 7.67
CA ARG A 66 -1.82 14.95 7.89
C ARG A 66 -3.13 14.94 8.68
N SER A 67 -3.44 16.08 9.33
CA SER A 67 -4.79 16.34 9.86
C SER A 67 -5.82 16.24 8.69
N PRO A 68 -7.00 15.64 8.91
CA PRO A 68 -7.57 15.24 10.20
C PRO A 68 -7.21 13.80 10.66
N GLY A 69 -6.05 13.27 10.35
CA GLY A 69 -5.63 11.99 10.91
C GLY A 69 -5.75 10.81 9.95
N VAL A 70 -5.37 11.03 8.68
CA VAL A 70 -5.26 9.96 7.69
C VAL A 70 -4.31 8.87 8.20
N ILE A 71 -4.74 7.60 8.12
CA ILE A 71 -3.88 6.47 8.46
C ILE A 71 -2.68 6.45 7.52
N LYS A 72 -1.50 6.58 8.10
CA LYS A 72 -0.20 6.43 7.45
C LYS A 72 0.75 5.69 8.41
N PRO A 73 1.64 4.84 7.91
CA PRO A 73 1.76 4.38 6.51
C PRO A 73 0.46 3.75 6.00
N ASP A 74 0.32 3.56 4.69
CA ASP A 74 -0.81 2.78 4.14
C ASP A 74 -0.60 1.29 4.38
N LEU A 75 0.65 0.85 4.27
CA LEU A 75 1.10 -0.52 4.46
C LEU A 75 2.59 -0.56 4.84
N VAL A 76 3.06 -1.73 5.23
CA VAL A 76 4.49 -2.01 5.38
C VAL A 76 4.93 -3.12 4.44
N GLU A 77 6.21 -3.09 4.06
CA GLU A 77 6.90 -4.11 3.30
C GLU A 77 8.28 -4.35 3.91
N PHE A 78 8.89 -5.50 3.63
CA PHE A 78 10.23 -5.79 4.13
C PHE A 78 11.24 -4.77 3.61
N GLY A 79 11.85 -4.04 4.51
CA GLY A 79 12.87 -3.02 4.23
C GLY A 79 14.26 -3.37 4.77
N GLY A 80 14.42 -4.55 5.35
CA GLY A 80 15.62 -4.94 6.07
C GLY A 80 15.58 -4.59 7.57
N SER A 81 16.44 -5.24 8.33
CA SER A 81 16.71 -4.95 9.75
C SER A 81 18.14 -5.36 10.07
N LEU A 82 18.65 -4.98 11.25
CA LEU A 82 19.97 -5.40 11.72
C LEU A 82 20.14 -6.93 11.78
N GLN A 83 19.05 -7.67 12.04
CA GLN A 83 19.04 -9.12 12.12
C GLN A 83 18.84 -9.79 10.75
N ARG A 84 18.16 -9.09 9.84
CA ARG A 84 17.83 -9.55 8.49
C ARG A 84 17.97 -8.41 7.49
N ASN A 85 19.15 -8.29 6.92
CA ASN A 85 19.40 -7.24 5.94
C ASN A 85 18.56 -7.42 4.66
N PHE A 86 18.14 -6.31 4.09
CA PHE A 86 17.71 -6.26 2.70
C PHE A 86 18.96 -6.40 1.83
N ILE A 87 18.96 -7.40 0.94
CA ILE A 87 20.13 -7.68 0.12
C ILE A 87 20.01 -6.99 -1.23
N LEU A 88 21.02 -6.26 -1.60
CA LEU A 88 21.12 -5.60 -2.90
C LEU A 88 22.47 -5.88 -3.56
N LEU A 89 22.50 -5.63 -4.89
CA LEU A 89 23.74 -5.68 -5.64
C LEU A 89 24.49 -4.36 -5.47
N SER A 90 25.74 -4.45 -5.05
CA SER A 90 26.58 -3.27 -4.91
C SER A 90 26.84 -2.60 -6.27
N PRO A 91 26.81 -1.27 -6.37
CA PRO A 91 27.13 -0.55 -7.61
C PRO A 91 28.63 -0.52 -7.92
N SER A 92 29.45 -1.25 -7.20
CA SER A 92 30.90 -1.29 -7.41
C SER A 92 31.30 -1.98 -8.72
N THR A 93 32.52 -1.74 -9.19
CA THR A 93 33.07 -2.38 -10.39
C THR A 93 33.20 -3.89 -10.26
N THR A 94 33.24 -4.41 -9.06
CA THR A 94 33.16 -5.85 -8.75
C THR A 94 31.80 -6.10 -8.10
N PRO A 95 30.85 -6.78 -8.78
CA PRO A 95 29.53 -7.05 -8.25
C PRO A 95 29.63 -7.85 -6.94
N THR A 96 29.15 -7.29 -5.85
CA THR A 96 29.06 -7.93 -4.55
C THR A 96 27.64 -7.75 -4.00
N LEU A 97 27.23 -8.66 -3.13
CA LEU A 97 25.98 -8.53 -2.41
C LEU A 97 26.24 -7.72 -1.13
N GLU A 98 25.45 -6.70 -0.93
CA GLU A 98 25.51 -5.85 0.26
C GLU A 98 24.19 -5.92 1.03
N GLY A 99 24.29 -5.97 2.35
CA GLY A 99 23.14 -5.90 3.26
C GLY A 99 22.88 -4.47 3.67
N THR A 100 21.61 -4.09 3.67
CA THR A 100 21.18 -2.74 4.06
C THR A 100 19.80 -2.78 4.70
N GLU A 101 19.31 -1.63 5.17
CA GLU A 101 17.96 -1.44 5.67
C GLU A 101 17.43 -0.05 5.32
N GLY A 102 16.11 0.09 5.21
CA GLY A 102 15.46 1.38 4.97
C GLY A 102 14.09 1.24 4.28
N THR A 103 13.21 2.18 4.58
CA THR A 103 11.91 2.30 3.89
C THR A 103 12.07 2.56 2.39
N SER A 104 13.24 3.06 1.97
CA SER A 104 13.61 3.26 0.57
C SER A 104 13.71 1.96 -0.24
N PHE A 105 13.80 0.79 0.42
CA PHE A 105 13.78 -0.53 -0.21
C PHE A 105 12.37 -1.15 -0.18
N ALA A 106 11.60 -0.91 0.86
CA ALA A 106 10.22 -1.34 0.98
C ALA A 106 9.31 -0.69 -0.09
N SER A 107 9.50 0.60 -0.33
CA SER A 107 8.68 1.37 -1.28
C SER A 107 8.78 0.84 -2.73
N PRO A 108 9.95 0.67 -3.35
CA PRO A 108 10.05 0.10 -4.69
C PRO A 108 9.64 -1.37 -4.76
N SER A 109 9.78 -2.16 -3.68
CA SER A 109 9.22 -3.51 -3.61
C SER A 109 7.70 -3.52 -3.76
N THR A 110 7.02 -2.58 -3.11
CA THR A 110 5.57 -2.38 -3.26
C THR A 110 5.20 -1.98 -4.69
N LEU A 111 5.97 -1.08 -5.30
CA LEU A 111 5.73 -0.67 -6.69
C LEU A 111 5.96 -1.83 -7.67
N ARG A 112 6.95 -2.69 -7.41
CA ARG A 112 7.18 -3.93 -8.16
C ARG A 112 5.96 -4.84 -8.12
N MET A 113 5.29 -4.98 -6.97
CA MET A 113 4.04 -5.73 -6.86
C MET A 113 2.94 -5.12 -7.74
N ALA A 114 2.76 -3.81 -7.71
CA ALA A 114 1.80 -3.12 -8.58
C ALA A 114 2.08 -3.35 -10.07
N ALA A 115 3.36 -3.29 -10.48
CA ALA A 115 3.78 -3.59 -11.84
C ALA A 115 3.48 -5.05 -12.22
N GLY A 116 3.71 -6.00 -11.29
CA GLY A 116 3.36 -7.40 -11.48
C GLY A 116 1.86 -7.63 -11.69
N ILE A 117 1.01 -6.96 -10.91
CA ILE A 117 -0.45 -6.99 -11.08
C ILE A 117 -0.83 -6.47 -12.48
N LYS A 118 -0.27 -5.34 -12.87
CA LYS A 118 -0.52 -4.75 -14.20
C LYS A 118 -0.02 -5.66 -15.34
N ALA A 119 1.12 -6.30 -15.17
CA ALA A 119 1.64 -7.26 -16.15
C ALA A 119 0.75 -8.50 -16.27
N HIS A 120 0.20 -8.98 -15.15
CA HIS A 120 -0.68 -10.16 -15.14
C HIS A 120 -2.04 -9.90 -15.81
N PHE A 121 -2.68 -8.78 -15.50
CA PHE A 121 -4.03 -8.46 -15.99
C PHE A 121 -4.04 -7.58 -17.25
N GLY A 122 -2.91 -7.03 -17.66
CA GLY A 122 -2.81 -6.16 -18.83
C GLY A 122 -3.68 -4.91 -18.74
N SER A 123 -4.43 -4.65 -19.82
CA SER A 123 -5.36 -3.51 -19.91
C SER A 123 -6.69 -3.73 -19.18
N SER A 124 -6.96 -4.96 -18.73
CA SER A 124 -8.22 -5.28 -18.03
C SER A 124 -8.35 -4.59 -16.68
N ILE A 125 -7.24 -4.14 -16.09
CA ILE A 125 -7.22 -3.53 -14.77
C ILE A 125 -6.58 -2.14 -14.80
N GLY A 126 -7.26 -1.18 -14.22
CA GLY A 126 -6.77 0.19 -14.05
C GLY A 126 -5.79 0.31 -12.87
N THR A 127 -5.19 1.47 -12.75
CA THR A 127 -4.20 1.77 -11.70
C THR A 127 -4.82 1.73 -10.30
N LEU A 128 -6.01 2.31 -10.14
CA LEU A 128 -6.73 2.28 -8.86
C LEU A 128 -7.16 0.88 -8.47
N ALA A 129 -7.53 0.03 -9.44
CA ALA A 129 -7.88 -1.35 -9.15
C ALA A 129 -6.64 -2.19 -8.75
N ALA A 130 -5.47 -1.93 -9.34
CA ALA A 130 -4.22 -2.53 -8.88
C ALA A 130 -3.88 -2.09 -7.45
N HIS A 131 -4.07 -0.81 -7.12
CA HIS A 131 -3.97 -0.29 -5.76
C HIS A 131 -4.96 -1.00 -4.81
N ALA A 132 -6.22 -1.13 -5.23
CA ALA A 132 -7.25 -1.81 -4.43
C ALA A 132 -6.88 -3.28 -4.15
N LEU A 133 -6.34 -4.00 -5.13
CA LEU A 133 -5.87 -5.38 -4.93
C LEU A 133 -4.73 -5.46 -3.93
N ILE A 134 -3.76 -4.56 -3.99
CA ILE A 134 -2.68 -4.49 -3.00
C ILE A 134 -3.27 -4.33 -1.60
N VAL A 135 -4.09 -3.30 -1.37
CA VAL A 135 -4.67 -3.02 -0.05
C VAL A 135 -5.62 -4.14 0.41
N HIS A 136 -6.37 -4.73 -0.51
CA HIS A 136 -7.30 -5.83 -0.20
C HIS A 136 -6.59 -7.09 0.29
N THR A 137 -5.39 -7.36 -0.21
CA THR A 137 -4.63 -8.58 0.08
C THR A 137 -3.54 -8.40 1.12
N LEU A 138 -3.48 -7.23 1.78
CA LEU A 138 -2.56 -7.03 2.89
C LEU A 138 -2.79 -8.08 3.98
N GLU A 139 -1.70 -8.58 4.50
CA GLU A 139 -1.69 -9.41 5.69
C GLU A 139 -1.97 -8.53 6.90
N GLY A 140 -3.12 -8.75 7.53
CA GLY A 140 -3.53 -8.04 8.74
C GLY A 140 -2.61 -8.31 9.92
N SER A 141 -2.64 -7.42 10.88
CA SER A 141 -1.80 -7.45 12.07
C SER A 141 -2.55 -6.84 13.26
N GLU A 142 -2.15 -7.23 14.47
CA GLU A 142 -2.57 -6.62 15.73
C GLU A 142 -1.75 -5.37 16.11
N HIS A 143 -0.72 -5.05 15.33
CA HIS A 143 0.10 -3.86 15.55
C HIS A 143 -0.70 -2.57 15.28
N PRO A 144 -0.36 -1.46 15.95
CA PRO A 144 -1.03 -0.19 15.75
C PRO A 144 -1.02 0.26 14.27
N SER A 145 -2.16 0.73 13.77
CA SER A 145 -2.26 1.21 12.39
C SER A 145 -1.38 2.43 12.10
N THR A 146 -0.97 3.17 13.11
CA THR A 146 0.03 4.24 12.99
C THR A 146 1.43 3.72 12.70
N GLU A 147 1.71 2.45 12.99
CA GLU A 147 3.00 1.80 12.76
C GLU A 147 3.04 1.01 11.46
N VAL A 148 1.95 0.28 11.16
CA VAL A 148 1.93 -0.70 10.08
C VAL A 148 0.83 -0.45 9.04
N GLY A 149 0.08 0.63 9.19
CA GLY A 149 -1.02 0.93 8.29
C GLY A 149 -2.11 -0.12 8.37
N ARG A 150 -2.51 -0.64 7.22
CA ARG A 150 -3.51 -1.71 7.09
C ARG A 150 -2.90 -3.11 7.10
N GLY A 151 -1.57 -3.21 7.24
CA GLY A 151 -0.86 -4.48 7.32
C GLY A 151 0.33 -4.57 6.35
N ARG A 152 0.87 -5.77 6.23
CA ARG A 152 2.04 -6.06 5.38
C ARG A 152 1.63 -6.45 3.98
N LEU A 153 2.43 -6.07 2.99
CA LEU A 153 2.27 -6.49 1.60
C LEU A 153 2.29 -8.02 1.48
N ALA A 154 1.45 -8.56 0.61
CA ALA A 154 1.48 -9.98 0.25
C ALA A 154 2.86 -10.35 -0.31
N ARG A 155 3.37 -11.54 0.02
CA ARG A 155 4.74 -11.94 -0.33
C ARG A 155 4.93 -12.20 -1.82
N THR A 156 3.90 -12.72 -2.45
CA THR A 156 3.96 -13.14 -3.84
C THR A 156 2.82 -12.54 -4.66
N LEU A 157 3.09 -12.33 -5.95
CA LEU A 157 2.04 -11.91 -6.88
C LEU A 157 0.86 -12.90 -6.89
N HIS A 158 1.15 -14.19 -6.74
CA HIS A 158 0.13 -15.23 -6.72
C HIS A 158 -0.91 -14.99 -5.61
N GLU A 159 -0.49 -14.62 -4.42
CA GLU A 159 -1.41 -14.32 -3.29
C GLU A 159 -2.33 -13.12 -3.60
N VAL A 160 -1.88 -12.21 -4.46
CA VAL A 160 -2.66 -11.05 -4.86
C VAL A 160 -3.63 -11.37 -5.99
N VAL A 161 -3.24 -12.18 -6.96
CA VAL A 161 -4.03 -12.42 -8.19
C VAL A 161 -4.88 -13.67 -8.13
N ALA A 162 -4.51 -14.67 -7.34
CA ALA A 162 -5.28 -15.89 -7.11
C ALA A 162 -6.15 -15.78 -5.86
N CYS A 163 -7.28 -16.49 -5.87
CA CYS A 163 -8.14 -16.64 -4.70
C CYS A 163 -7.85 -17.97 -4.00
N PRO A 164 -7.85 -18.00 -2.66
CA PRO A 164 -7.92 -19.26 -1.91
C PRO A 164 -9.20 -20.04 -2.24
N ASP A 165 -9.21 -21.32 -1.90
CA ASP A 165 -10.42 -22.15 -1.99
C ASP A 165 -11.60 -21.50 -1.24
N TYR A 166 -12.79 -21.68 -1.77
CA TYR A 166 -14.04 -21.11 -1.24
C TYR A 166 -14.07 -19.57 -1.16
N THR A 167 -13.21 -18.90 -1.90
CA THR A 167 -13.15 -17.43 -1.95
C THR A 167 -13.38 -16.93 -3.37
N VAL A 168 -14.22 -15.91 -3.51
CA VAL A 168 -14.39 -15.17 -4.76
C VAL A 168 -13.94 -13.73 -4.55
N ARG A 169 -13.08 -13.24 -5.42
CA ARG A 169 -12.65 -11.83 -5.44
C ARG A 169 -13.19 -11.17 -6.69
N VAL A 170 -13.93 -10.09 -6.50
CA VAL A 170 -14.52 -9.32 -7.60
C VAL A 170 -13.93 -7.92 -7.58
N VAL A 171 -13.50 -7.44 -8.73
CA VAL A 171 -12.96 -6.10 -8.90
C VAL A 171 -13.92 -5.30 -9.77
N TYR A 172 -14.43 -4.20 -9.23
CA TYR A 172 -15.23 -3.23 -9.95
C TYR A 172 -14.38 -1.98 -10.20
N GLN A 173 -14.51 -1.46 -11.40
CA GLN A 173 -13.84 -0.23 -11.83
C GLN A 173 -14.85 0.67 -12.50
N GLY A 174 -14.77 1.96 -12.27
CA GLY A 174 -15.67 2.92 -12.89
C GLY A 174 -15.46 4.32 -12.33
N GLU A 175 -16.24 5.22 -12.84
CA GLU A 175 -16.31 6.60 -12.37
C GLU A 175 -17.67 6.85 -11.74
N ILE A 176 -17.70 7.64 -10.70
CA ILE A 176 -18.92 8.06 -10.01
C ILE A 176 -18.95 9.57 -9.92
N ALA A 177 -20.01 10.16 -10.43
CA ALA A 177 -20.24 11.59 -10.28
C ALA A 177 -20.80 11.92 -8.89
N ALA A 178 -20.65 13.17 -8.48
CA ALA A 178 -21.22 13.65 -7.22
C ALA A 178 -22.74 13.36 -7.17
N LYS A 179 -23.20 12.92 -6.00
CA LYS A 179 -24.61 12.55 -5.74
C LYS A 179 -25.12 11.31 -6.51
N GLN A 180 -24.23 10.54 -7.13
CA GLN A 180 -24.56 9.24 -7.73
C GLN A 180 -24.15 8.10 -6.81
N TYR A 181 -24.72 6.92 -7.07
CA TYR A 181 -24.32 5.66 -6.43
C TYR A 181 -24.18 4.57 -7.49
N ILE A 182 -23.28 3.63 -7.22
CA ILE A 182 -23.08 2.45 -8.07
C ILE A 182 -23.56 1.22 -7.30
N ARG A 183 -24.42 0.44 -7.93
CA ARG A 183 -24.81 -0.88 -7.41
C ARG A 183 -23.83 -1.93 -7.94
N MET A 184 -23.16 -2.61 -7.05
CA MET A 184 -22.22 -3.67 -7.38
C MET A 184 -22.82 -5.02 -6.97
N PRO A 185 -23.27 -5.88 -7.91
CA PRO A 185 -23.78 -7.20 -7.57
C PRO A 185 -22.64 -8.10 -7.08
N ILE A 186 -22.83 -8.76 -5.96
CA ILE A 186 -21.86 -9.74 -5.44
C ILE A 186 -22.30 -11.10 -5.98
N PRO A 187 -21.49 -11.79 -6.82
CA PRO A 187 -21.82 -13.12 -7.33
C PRO A 187 -21.67 -14.15 -6.20
N VAL A 188 -22.76 -14.42 -5.52
CA VAL A 188 -22.82 -15.41 -4.46
C VAL A 188 -23.44 -16.69 -5.05
N PRO A 189 -22.76 -17.84 -5.02
CA PRO A 189 -23.34 -19.12 -5.46
C PRO A 189 -24.41 -19.55 -4.47
N VAL A 190 -25.68 -19.33 -4.83
CA VAL A 190 -26.85 -19.51 -3.95
C VAL A 190 -27.08 -20.98 -3.58
N GLU A 191 -26.71 -21.92 -4.44
CA GLU A 191 -27.04 -23.35 -4.29
C GLU A 191 -26.09 -24.15 -3.40
N GLN A 192 -24.96 -23.58 -2.99
CA GLN A 192 -23.89 -24.31 -2.29
C GLN A 192 -23.45 -23.67 -0.95
N MET A 193 -24.12 -22.59 -0.53
CA MET A 193 -23.71 -21.92 0.70
C MET A 193 -24.30 -22.58 1.94
N GLN A 194 -23.43 -23.18 2.73
CA GLN A 194 -23.75 -23.65 4.06
C GLN A 194 -22.86 -22.91 5.06
N GLY A 195 -23.46 -22.31 6.08
CA GLY A 195 -22.74 -21.63 7.14
C GLY A 195 -22.59 -20.11 6.96
N MET A 196 -21.59 -19.53 7.60
CA MET A 196 -21.36 -18.09 7.65
C MET A 196 -20.57 -17.61 6.42
N VAL A 197 -21.04 -16.53 5.83
CA VAL A 197 -20.36 -15.85 4.72
C VAL A 197 -19.69 -14.59 5.23
N THR A 198 -18.39 -14.46 4.97
CA THR A 198 -17.64 -13.25 5.30
C THR A 198 -17.48 -12.42 4.04
N ILE A 199 -17.82 -11.14 4.09
CA ILE A 199 -17.62 -10.18 3.02
C ILE A 199 -16.57 -9.16 3.46
N LYS A 200 -15.45 -9.09 2.72
CA LYS A 200 -14.44 -8.06 2.86
C LYS A 200 -14.56 -7.12 1.66
N ALA A 201 -14.77 -5.83 1.89
CA ALA A 201 -14.81 -4.80 0.86
C ALA A 201 -13.66 -3.83 1.01
N THR A 202 -13.03 -3.46 -0.11
CA THR A 202 -11.99 -2.43 -0.17
C THR A 202 -12.38 -1.43 -1.25
N LEU A 203 -12.47 -0.17 -0.88
CA LEU A 203 -12.72 0.93 -1.79
C LEU A 203 -11.45 1.77 -1.92
N VAL A 204 -10.99 1.98 -3.14
CA VAL A 204 -9.91 2.90 -3.49
C VAL A 204 -10.41 3.87 -4.54
N PHE A 205 -10.20 5.14 -4.30
CA PHE A 205 -10.56 6.21 -5.21
C PHE A 205 -9.49 7.29 -5.20
N ALA A 206 -9.31 7.97 -6.33
CA ALA A 206 -8.52 9.19 -6.41
C ALA A 206 -9.46 10.38 -6.20
N THR A 207 -8.99 11.37 -5.47
CA THR A 207 -9.78 12.58 -5.20
C THR A 207 -9.06 13.81 -5.70
N ALA A 208 -9.83 14.75 -6.25
CA ALA A 208 -9.30 16.08 -6.54
C ALA A 208 -8.85 16.75 -5.24
N VAL A 209 -7.80 17.52 -5.35
CA VAL A 209 -7.19 18.25 -4.23
C VAL A 209 -7.14 19.73 -4.54
N ASP A 210 -7.28 20.56 -3.51
CA ASP A 210 -7.03 21.99 -3.61
C ASP A 210 -5.58 22.27 -3.20
N SER A 211 -4.71 22.43 -4.20
CA SER A 211 -3.29 22.72 -3.97
C SER A 211 -3.01 24.02 -3.26
N HIS A 212 -3.97 24.97 -3.24
CA HIS A 212 -3.89 26.25 -2.52
C HIS A 212 -4.28 26.11 -1.05
N HIS A 213 -5.09 25.09 -0.71
CA HIS A 213 -5.57 24.85 0.65
C HIS A 213 -5.31 23.40 1.09
N PRO A 214 -4.04 22.99 1.24
CA PRO A 214 -3.66 21.61 1.50
C PRO A 214 -4.12 21.06 2.87
N GLY A 215 -4.71 21.88 3.72
CA GLY A 215 -5.32 21.45 4.98
C GLY A 215 -6.79 21.07 4.88
N ASN A 216 -7.41 21.22 3.71
CA ASN A 216 -8.86 21.04 3.54
C ASN A 216 -9.22 19.70 2.85
N TYR A 217 -8.25 18.82 2.57
CA TYR A 217 -8.47 17.52 1.95
C TYR A 217 -7.59 16.43 2.55
#